data_c5f231b8e157cd10afffb2d3e0845c61
#
_entry.id   c5f231b8e157cd10afffb2d3e0845c61
#
_cell.length_a   1.000
_cell.length_b   1.000
_cell.length_c   1.000
_cell.angle_alpha   90.00
_cell.angle_beta   90.00
_cell.angle_gamma   90.00
#
_symmetry.space_group_name_H-M   'P 1'
#
loop_
_entity.id
_entity.type
_entity.pdbx_description
1 polymer ?
#
loop_
_entity_poly.entity_id
_entity_poly.type
_entity_poly.pdbx_seq_one_letter_code
_entity_poly.pdbx_strand_id
1 'polypeptide(L)'
;MIELTDEMRDLLGTALADGFACVVGTVSKDGYPQISPKGSVMVYDRETLAYWERARRSAMDNVAANPHVVVYYNNQETRVRWRFHDEAKIYADGPVREDVMSRTIQAELDRDPERLGVAVLIKVEKITELTGKVLQQRD
;
A
#
# COMPACT_ATOMS: atom_id res chain seq x y z
N MET A 1 -16.18 9.38 -5.98
CA MET A 1 -14.89 10.10 -5.99
C MET A 1 -14.01 9.63 -4.85
N ILE A 2 -12.76 9.41 -5.11
CA ILE A 2 -11.79 9.04 -4.07
C ILE A 2 -11.07 10.30 -3.60
N GLU A 3 -11.07 10.49 -2.28
CA GLU A 3 -10.32 11.56 -1.64
C GLU A 3 -9.80 11.06 -0.30
N LEU A 4 -8.53 10.62 -0.29
CA LEU A 4 -7.90 10.09 0.90
C LEU A 4 -7.82 11.19 1.97
N THR A 5 -8.32 10.88 3.17
CA THR A 5 -8.46 11.89 4.24
C THR A 5 -7.14 12.12 4.96
N ASP A 6 -7.08 13.23 5.72
CA ASP A 6 -5.94 13.52 6.59
C ASP A 6 -5.76 12.42 7.64
N GLU A 7 -6.87 11.89 8.18
CA GLU A 7 -6.80 10.77 9.12
C GLU A 7 -6.13 9.54 8.48
N MET A 8 -6.50 9.21 7.25
CA MET A 8 -5.87 8.11 6.51
C MET A 8 -4.38 8.37 6.31
N ARG A 9 -4.01 9.57 5.90
CA ARG A 9 -2.61 9.96 5.71
C ARG A 9 -1.80 9.77 7.00
N ASP A 10 -2.33 10.28 8.11
CA ASP A 10 -1.63 10.26 9.39
C ASP A 10 -1.49 8.84 9.92
N LEU A 11 -2.57 8.07 9.93
CA LEU A 11 -2.56 6.71 10.46
C LEU A 11 -1.73 5.75 9.61
N LEU A 12 -1.82 5.84 8.28
CA LEU A 12 -0.98 5.01 7.41
C LEU A 12 0.49 5.40 7.54
N GLY A 13 0.77 6.69 7.68
CA GLY A 13 2.15 7.19 7.80
C GLY A 13 2.87 6.72 9.06
N THR A 14 2.15 6.44 10.14
CA THR A 14 2.72 5.96 11.41
C THR A 14 2.42 4.50 11.70
N ALA A 15 1.80 3.79 10.76
CA ALA A 15 1.30 2.43 10.98
C ALA A 15 2.38 1.47 11.48
N LEU A 16 3.56 1.48 10.88
CA LEU A 16 4.65 0.59 11.30
C LEU A 16 5.11 0.89 12.73
N ALA A 17 5.33 2.16 13.04
CA ALA A 17 5.76 2.57 14.38
C ALA A 17 4.71 2.26 15.44
N ASP A 18 3.43 2.36 15.08
CA ASP A 18 2.31 2.09 15.98
C ASP A 18 2.07 0.58 16.19
N GLY A 19 2.73 -0.28 15.43
CA GLY A 19 2.54 -1.72 15.51
C GLY A 19 1.39 -2.25 14.67
N PHE A 20 0.87 -1.46 13.74
CA PHE A 20 -0.27 -1.82 12.88
C PHE A 20 0.08 -1.67 11.40
N ALA A 21 1.24 -2.18 11.01
CA ALA A 21 1.68 -2.13 9.62
C ALA A 21 0.58 -2.68 8.70
N CYS A 22 0.41 -2.03 7.55
CA CYS A 22 -0.55 -2.46 6.56
C CYS A 22 -0.20 -3.85 6.01
N VAL A 23 -1.23 -4.57 5.60
CA VAL A 23 -1.09 -5.84 4.88
C VAL A 23 -1.61 -5.62 3.48
N VAL A 24 -0.85 -6.08 2.48
CA VAL A 24 -1.24 -5.98 1.08
C VAL A 24 -1.59 -7.38 0.58
N GLY A 25 -2.83 -7.51 0.08
CA GLY A 25 -3.30 -8.72 -0.58
C GLY A 25 -3.05 -8.64 -2.07
N THR A 26 -2.43 -9.67 -2.62
CA THR A 26 -2.12 -9.78 -4.05
C THR A 26 -2.65 -11.10 -4.58
N VAL A 27 -2.71 -11.24 -5.90
CA VAL A 27 -3.22 -12.46 -6.56
C VAL A 27 -2.18 -12.93 -7.57
N SER A 28 -1.85 -14.21 -7.52
CA SER A 28 -0.94 -14.79 -8.50
C SER A 28 -1.61 -14.88 -9.88
N LYS A 29 -0.81 -15.11 -10.90
CA LYS A 29 -1.32 -15.28 -12.25
C LYS A 29 -2.30 -16.48 -12.37
N ASP A 30 -2.18 -17.46 -11.46
CA ASP A 30 -3.06 -18.63 -11.42
C ASP A 30 -4.27 -18.44 -10.50
N GLY A 31 -4.46 -17.24 -9.95
CA GLY A 31 -5.62 -16.91 -9.14
C GLY A 31 -5.49 -17.19 -7.65
N TYR A 32 -4.29 -17.50 -7.15
CA TYR A 32 -4.07 -17.77 -5.72
C TYR A 32 -3.80 -16.45 -4.97
N PRO A 33 -4.63 -16.13 -3.97
CA PRO A 33 -4.40 -14.92 -3.17
C PRO A 33 -3.27 -15.11 -2.16
N GLN A 34 -2.59 -14.00 -1.85
CA GLN A 34 -1.50 -13.98 -0.87
C GLN A 34 -1.57 -12.65 -0.12
N ILE A 35 -1.20 -12.65 1.15
CA ILE A 35 -1.07 -11.42 1.92
C ILE A 35 0.38 -11.25 2.36
N SER A 36 0.83 -9.99 2.41
CA SER A 36 2.19 -9.64 2.83
C SER A 36 2.15 -8.34 3.63
N PRO A 37 2.79 -8.29 4.81
CA PRO A 37 2.90 -7.02 5.52
C PRO A 37 3.84 -6.08 4.76
N LYS A 38 3.46 -4.80 4.70
CA LYS A 38 4.24 -3.75 4.04
C LYS A 38 4.30 -2.54 4.96
N GLY A 39 5.43 -2.34 5.60
CA GLY A 39 5.61 -1.26 6.57
C GLY A 39 5.70 0.13 5.96
N SER A 40 5.84 0.25 4.65
CA SER A 40 6.08 1.53 3.99
C SER A 40 4.85 2.13 3.30
N VAL A 41 3.66 1.54 3.47
CA VAL A 41 2.46 2.08 2.83
C VAL A 41 2.20 3.51 3.30
N MET A 42 1.95 4.40 2.35
CA MET A 42 1.68 5.81 2.62
C MET A 42 0.61 6.35 1.67
N VAL A 43 -0.05 7.44 2.06
CA VAL A 43 -0.87 8.21 1.13
C VAL A 43 0.08 9.01 0.24
N TYR A 44 0.03 8.76 -1.05
CA TYR A 44 0.93 9.38 -2.02
C TYR A 44 0.36 10.70 -2.55
N ASP A 45 -0.88 10.65 -3.00
CA ASP A 45 -1.62 11.83 -3.39
C ASP A 45 -3.10 11.65 -3.01
N ARG A 46 -3.98 12.50 -3.52
CA ARG A 46 -5.39 12.53 -3.13
C ARG A 46 -6.11 11.20 -3.34
N GLU A 47 -5.69 10.40 -4.32
CA GLU A 47 -6.39 9.16 -4.68
C GLU A 47 -5.47 7.95 -4.83
N THR A 48 -4.20 8.08 -4.41
CA THR A 48 -3.18 7.06 -4.63
C THR A 48 -2.44 6.74 -3.34
N LEU A 49 -2.27 5.45 -3.06
CA LEU A 49 -1.34 4.98 -2.04
C LEU A 49 -0.01 4.62 -2.72
N ALA A 50 1.03 4.46 -1.92
CA ALA A 50 2.33 4.00 -2.42
C ALA A 50 3.03 3.16 -1.37
N TYR A 51 3.93 2.29 -1.81
CA TYR A 51 4.88 1.67 -0.90
C TYR A 51 6.19 1.36 -1.62
N TRP A 52 7.23 1.17 -0.81
CA TRP A 52 8.56 0.77 -1.28
C TRP A 52 8.68 -0.75 -1.17
N GLU A 53 8.78 -1.44 -2.32
CA GLU A 53 8.90 -2.90 -2.36
C GLU A 53 10.37 -3.29 -2.32
N ARG A 54 10.87 -3.55 -1.12
CA ARG A 54 12.28 -3.91 -0.92
C ARG A 54 12.57 -5.39 -1.15
N ALA A 55 11.59 -6.26 -0.91
CA ALA A 55 11.81 -7.70 -0.96
C ALA A 55 11.90 -8.27 -2.37
N ARG A 56 11.16 -7.70 -3.32
CA ARG A 56 11.15 -8.08 -4.74
C ARG A 56 10.93 -9.59 -4.94
N ARG A 57 9.95 -10.16 -4.20
CA ARG A 57 9.63 -11.58 -4.23
C ARG A 57 8.23 -11.82 -4.78
N SER A 58 7.53 -12.85 -4.28
CA SER A 58 6.23 -13.27 -4.80
C SER A 58 5.18 -12.16 -4.83
N ALA A 59 5.15 -11.27 -3.84
CA ALA A 59 4.19 -10.16 -3.86
C ALA A 59 4.41 -9.24 -5.06
N MET A 60 5.66 -8.95 -5.40
CA MET A 60 6.00 -8.16 -6.58
C MET A 60 5.64 -8.90 -7.87
N ASP A 61 5.93 -10.19 -7.94
CA ASP A 61 5.60 -11.00 -9.10
C ASP A 61 4.08 -11.04 -9.31
N ASN A 62 3.31 -11.17 -8.22
CA ASN A 62 1.86 -11.16 -8.27
C ASN A 62 1.33 -9.83 -8.82
N VAL A 63 1.83 -8.70 -8.33
CA VAL A 63 1.42 -7.37 -8.81
C VAL A 63 1.73 -7.20 -10.28
N ALA A 64 2.88 -7.70 -10.74
CA ALA A 64 3.24 -7.64 -12.16
C ALA A 64 2.29 -8.46 -13.03
N ALA A 65 1.79 -9.60 -12.52
CA ALA A 65 0.89 -10.49 -13.25
C ALA A 65 -0.57 -10.06 -13.15
N ASN A 66 -0.98 -9.49 -12.01
CA ASN A 66 -2.36 -9.08 -11.75
C ASN A 66 -2.35 -7.77 -10.94
N PRO A 67 -2.84 -6.66 -11.52
CA PRO A 67 -2.77 -5.37 -10.85
C PRO A 67 -3.76 -5.19 -9.69
N HIS A 68 -4.73 -6.07 -9.56
CA HIS A 68 -5.74 -5.94 -8.50
C HIS A 68 -5.16 -6.32 -7.15
N VAL A 69 -5.20 -5.39 -6.20
CA VAL A 69 -4.68 -5.57 -4.85
C VAL A 69 -5.68 -5.03 -3.83
N VAL A 70 -5.54 -5.46 -2.59
CA VAL A 70 -6.23 -4.85 -1.47
C VAL A 70 -5.20 -4.46 -0.42
N VAL A 71 -5.32 -3.25 0.11
CA VAL A 71 -4.51 -2.80 1.24
C VAL A 71 -5.40 -2.79 2.47
N TYR A 72 -4.97 -3.47 3.51
CA TYR A 72 -5.72 -3.59 4.76
C TYR A 72 -4.96 -2.90 5.90
N TYR A 73 -5.66 -1.97 6.54
CA TYR A 73 -5.19 -1.31 7.77
C TYR A 73 -6.12 -1.68 8.91
N ASN A 74 -5.55 -2.16 10.02
CA ASN A 74 -6.30 -2.55 11.19
C ASN A 74 -5.60 -2.03 12.44
N ASN A 75 -6.15 -0.96 13.03
CA ASN A 75 -5.68 -0.42 14.29
C ASN A 75 -6.59 -0.91 15.40
N GLN A 76 -6.11 -1.86 16.19
CA GLN A 76 -6.92 -2.51 17.24
C GLN A 76 -7.16 -1.58 18.42
N GLU A 77 -6.35 -0.58 18.63
CA GLU A 77 -6.53 0.37 19.74
C GLU A 77 -7.66 1.34 19.48
N THR A 78 -7.69 1.94 18.28
CA THR A 78 -8.70 2.91 17.89
C THR A 78 -9.92 2.27 17.22
N ARG A 79 -9.80 1.00 16.84
CA ARG A 79 -10.80 0.25 16.07
C ARG A 79 -11.05 0.85 14.69
N VAL A 80 -10.10 1.57 14.15
CA VAL A 80 -10.14 2.05 12.76
C VAL A 80 -9.64 0.93 11.87
N ARG A 81 -10.47 0.54 10.91
CA ARG A 81 -10.16 -0.56 9.99
C ARG A 81 -10.64 -0.20 8.60
N TRP A 82 -9.73 -0.25 7.64
CA TRP A 82 -10.03 0.08 6.25
C TRP A 82 -9.54 -1.01 5.31
N ARG A 83 -10.33 -1.29 4.27
CA ARG A 83 -9.87 -2.01 3.09
C ARG A 83 -9.83 -1.02 1.94
N PHE A 84 -8.68 -0.89 1.33
CA PHE A 84 -8.50 -0.10 0.10
C PHE A 84 -8.43 -1.11 -1.04
N HIS A 85 -9.45 -1.12 -1.91
CA HIS A 85 -9.50 -1.98 -3.09
C HIS A 85 -8.93 -1.20 -4.26
N ASP A 86 -7.91 -1.73 -4.94
CA ASP A 86 -7.01 -0.91 -5.71
C ASP A 86 -6.46 -1.60 -6.95
N GLU A 87 -5.85 -0.80 -7.83
CA GLU A 87 -4.99 -1.28 -8.89
C GLU A 87 -3.57 -0.78 -8.66
N ALA A 88 -2.61 -1.69 -8.71
CA ALA A 88 -1.20 -1.40 -8.45
C ALA A 88 -0.38 -1.36 -9.73
N LYS A 89 0.64 -0.49 -9.74
CA LYS A 89 1.60 -0.39 -10.82
C LYS A 89 3.01 -0.25 -10.26
N ILE A 90 3.95 -1.04 -10.80
CA ILE A 90 5.34 -1.04 -10.39
C ILE A 90 6.14 -0.01 -11.18
N TYR A 91 6.97 0.75 -10.48
CA TYR A 91 7.92 1.70 -11.06
C TYR A 91 9.32 1.28 -10.64
N ALA A 92 10.04 0.63 -11.54
CA ALA A 92 11.38 0.08 -11.26
C ALA A 92 12.49 1.13 -11.36
N ASP A 93 12.22 2.25 -12.03
CA ASP A 93 13.16 3.35 -12.20
C ASP A 93 12.39 4.65 -12.47
N GLY A 94 13.14 5.75 -12.61
CA GLY A 94 12.59 7.03 -12.99
C GLY A 94 12.08 7.91 -11.84
N PRO A 95 11.43 9.05 -12.17
CA PRO A 95 11.06 10.05 -11.18
C PRO A 95 10.09 9.57 -10.11
N VAL A 96 9.13 8.72 -10.48
CA VAL A 96 8.15 8.19 -9.49
C VAL A 96 8.86 7.31 -8.47
N ARG A 97 9.75 6.42 -8.93
CA ARG A 97 10.53 5.58 -8.02
C ARG A 97 11.33 6.43 -7.05
N GLU A 98 12.02 7.45 -7.55
CA GLU A 98 12.85 8.32 -6.72
C GLU A 98 12.02 9.13 -5.73
N ASP A 99 10.84 9.59 -6.13
CA ASP A 99 9.94 10.35 -5.25
C ASP A 99 9.40 9.46 -4.12
N VAL A 100 8.93 8.26 -4.44
CA VAL A 100 8.46 7.32 -3.41
C VAL A 100 9.58 6.96 -2.44
N MET A 101 10.78 6.68 -2.98
CA MET A 101 11.94 6.38 -2.15
C MET A 101 12.23 7.52 -1.18
N SER A 102 12.22 8.76 -1.66
CA SER A 102 12.52 9.94 -0.82
C SER A 102 11.48 10.16 0.28
N ARG A 103 10.26 9.65 0.10
CA ARG A 103 9.15 9.81 1.06
C ARG A 103 8.94 8.58 1.92
N THR A 104 9.68 7.51 1.69
CA THR A 104 9.58 6.27 2.46
C THR A 104 10.19 6.47 3.86
N ILE A 105 9.53 5.90 4.87
CA ILE A 105 10.00 6.01 6.26
C ILE A 105 11.39 5.37 6.41
N GLN A 106 12.21 5.99 7.25
CA GLN A 106 13.61 5.58 7.42
C GLN A 106 13.76 4.14 7.88
N ALA A 107 12.86 3.66 8.76
CA ALA A 107 12.92 2.29 9.26
C ALA A 107 12.86 1.25 8.12
N GLU A 108 12.09 1.52 7.07
CA GLU A 108 12.02 0.64 5.91
C GLU A 108 13.22 0.79 4.98
N LEU A 109 13.71 2.02 4.79
CA LEU A 109 14.91 2.26 4.00
C LEU A 109 16.15 1.63 4.63
N ASP A 110 16.22 1.57 5.96
CA ASP A 110 17.32 0.93 6.68
C ASP A 110 17.42 -0.57 6.37
N ARG A 111 16.31 -1.18 5.95
CA ARG A 111 16.26 -2.59 5.55
C ARG A 111 16.62 -2.80 4.08
N ASP A 112 16.85 -1.71 3.36
CA ASP A 112 17.27 -1.73 1.96
C ASP A 112 18.40 -0.69 1.78
N PRO A 113 19.54 -0.89 2.44
CA PRO A 113 20.59 0.13 2.47
C PRO A 113 21.17 0.44 1.09
N GLU A 114 21.12 -0.51 0.17
CA GLU A 114 21.60 -0.31 -1.20
C GLU A 114 20.51 0.24 -2.14
N ARG A 115 19.30 0.44 -1.64
CA ARG A 115 18.16 0.97 -2.41
C ARG A 115 17.88 0.16 -3.68
N LEU A 116 17.80 -1.17 -3.50
CA LEU A 116 17.53 -2.09 -4.61
C LEU A 116 16.03 -2.27 -4.86
N GLY A 117 15.18 -1.74 -3.99
CA GLY A 117 13.74 -1.86 -4.12
C GLY A 117 13.13 -1.09 -5.28
N VAL A 118 11.84 -1.23 -5.42
CA VAL A 118 11.05 -0.53 -6.45
C VAL A 118 9.86 0.16 -5.79
N ALA A 119 9.33 1.18 -6.46
CA ALA A 119 8.11 1.84 -6.01
C ALA A 119 6.89 1.14 -6.57
N VAL A 120 5.83 1.04 -5.75
CA VAL A 120 4.52 0.59 -6.20
C VAL A 120 3.52 1.70 -5.92
N LEU A 121 2.83 2.17 -6.94
CA LEU A 121 1.71 3.09 -6.79
C LEU A 121 0.41 2.30 -6.86
N ILE A 122 -0.54 2.68 -6.02
CA ILE A 122 -1.79 1.97 -5.85
C ILE A 122 -2.93 2.96 -6.04
N LYS A 123 -3.59 2.90 -7.20
CA LYS A 123 -4.75 3.74 -7.49
C LYS A 123 -5.95 3.18 -6.78
N VAL A 124 -6.50 3.95 -5.84
CA VAL A 124 -7.62 3.49 -5.01
C VAL A 124 -8.93 3.54 -5.81
N GLU A 125 -9.65 2.42 -5.83
CA GLU A 125 -10.93 2.30 -6.51
C GLU A 125 -12.11 2.37 -5.53
N LYS A 126 -11.96 1.77 -4.35
CA LYS A 126 -13.02 1.71 -3.35
C LYS A 126 -12.40 1.57 -1.95
N ILE A 127 -12.99 2.24 -0.98
CA ILE A 127 -12.59 2.11 0.43
C ILE A 127 -13.79 1.62 1.22
N THR A 128 -13.60 0.55 1.98
CA THR A 128 -14.68 -0.01 2.82
C THR A 128 -14.21 -0.13 4.27
N GLU A 129 -15.19 -0.18 5.17
CA GLU A 129 -14.98 -0.66 6.54
C GLU A 129 -14.93 -2.19 6.55
N LEU A 130 -14.54 -2.76 7.67
CA LEU A 130 -14.50 -4.22 7.85
C LEU A 130 -15.86 -4.86 7.64
N THR A 131 -16.95 -4.14 7.96
CA THR A 131 -18.32 -4.60 7.76
C THR A 131 -18.73 -4.70 6.28
N GLY A 132 -17.91 -4.14 5.37
CA GLY A 132 -18.24 -4.02 3.97
C GLY A 132 -18.90 -2.71 3.58
N LYS A 133 -19.22 -1.85 4.57
CA LYS A 133 -19.79 -0.53 4.27
C LYS A 133 -18.82 0.27 3.41
N VAL A 134 -19.31 0.77 2.28
CA VAL A 134 -18.51 1.60 1.37
C VAL A 134 -18.40 3.00 1.92
N LEU A 135 -17.18 3.48 2.13
CA LEU A 135 -16.89 4.85 2.57
C LEU A 135 -16.69 5.77 1.37
N GLN A 136 -15.95 5.29 0.37
CA GLN A 136 -15.68 6.03 -0.85
C GLN A 136 -15.60 5.05 -2.01
N GLN A 137 -15.94 5.52 -3.19
CA GLN A 137 -15.85 4.71 -4.40
C GLN A 137 -15.61 5.62 -5.61
N ARG A 138 -14.77 5.15 -6.52
CA ARG A 138 -14.50 5.85 -7.78
C ARG A 138 -15.72 5.74 -8.70
N ASP A 139 -16.02 6.83 -9.34
CA ASP A 139 -17.14 6.91 -10.29
C ASP A 139 -16.88 6.10 -11.57
#